data_2a189dac19cb14ad8373d10decf8e301
#
_entry.id   2a189dac19cb14ad8373d10decf8e301
#
_cell.length_a   1.000
_cell.length_b   1.000
_cell.length_c   1.000
_cell.angle_alpha   90.00
_cell.angle_beta   90.00
_cell.angle_gamma   90.00
#
_symmetry.space_group_name_H-M   'P 1'
#
loop_
_entity.id
_entity.type
_entity.pdbx_description
1 polymer ?
#
loop_
_entity_poly.entity_id
_entity_poly.type
_entity_poly.pdbx_seq_one_letter_code
_entity_poly.pdbx_strand_id
1 'polypeptide(L)'
;NGGTITGDSGKIVLTNKLQNPKFVLDIIKKDAERNNEDQEVFLKDVEFKLEKLKAETTEGEPQVVDTSYVFDSEHTGSITATTDGDGKITKVFTNLEPGTYRLTETKAHPGYNLLAQPIVIEFTQGGKCSIDGQLIPDKELTNSLTVLNRKTPELPHTGADAPSLWLLIGMPLAVAGLLIFTFRYNRKGGRRH
;
A
#
# COMPACT_ATOMS: atom_id res chain seq x y z
N ASN A 1 -21.88 -19.52 29.25
CA ASN A 1 -23.12 -18.78 29.06
C ASN A 1 -23.63 -18.25 30.42
N GLY A 2 -23.13 -17.09 30.85
CA GLY A 2 -23.56 -16.41 32.05
C GLY A 2 -24.38 -15.16 31.68
N GLY A 3 -25.68 -15.29 31.64
CA GLY A 3 -26.57 -14.13 31.57
C GLY A 3 -26.86 -13.63 32.99
N THR A 4 -26.71 -12.35 33.25
CA THR A 4 -27.12 -11.71 34.50
C THR A 4 -28.58 -11.28 34.37
N ILE A 5 -29.44 -11.75 35.25
CA ILE A 5 -30.84 -11.33 35.35
C ILE A 5 -30.89 -10.25 36.44
N THR A 6 -31.12 -9.00 36.04
CA THR A 6 -31.43 -7.89 36.95
C THR A 6 -32.91 -7.54 36.77
N GLY A 7 -33.69 -7.68 37.81
CA GLY A 7 -35.11 -7.31 37.80
C GLY A 7 -35.40 -6.18 38.79
N ASP A 8 -35.96 -5.11 38.30
CA ASP A 8 -36.74 -4.17 39.10
C ASP A 8 -38.05 -3.90 38.34
N SER A 9 -39.16 -4.01 39.07
CA SER A 9 -40.52 -3.71 38.57
C SER A 9 -41.02 -4.55 37.37
N GLY A 10 -40.72 -5.87 37.35
CA GLY A 10 -41.36 -6.80 36.41
C GLY A 10 -40.84 -6.76 34.98
N LYS A 11 -39.75 -6.01 34.68
CA LYS A 11 -39.09 -5.99 33.38
C LYS A 11 -37.78 -6.80 33.46
N ILE A 12 -37.72 -7.95 32.79
CA ILE A 12 -36.50 -8.74 32.63
C ILE A 12 -35.78 -8.19 31.40
N VAL A 13 -34.60 -7.61 31.61
CA VAL A 13 -33.69 -7.23 30.53
C VAL A 13 -32.60 -8.30 30.38
N LEU A 14 -32.69 -9.09 29.32
CA LEU A 14 -31.65 -10.05 28.98
C LEU A 14 -30.62 -9.34 28.10
N THR A 15 -29.41 -9.12 28.64
CA THR A 15 -28.28 -8.58 27.88
C THR A 15 -27.39 -9.75 27.49
N ASN A 16 -27.40 -10.10 26.21
CA ASN A 16 -26.47 -11.10 25.67
C ASN A 16 -25.19 -10.40 25.24
N LYS A 17 -24.09 -10.60 25.94
CA LYS A 17 -22.79 -10.07 25.61
C LYS A 17 -22.00 -11.16 24.88
N LEU A 18 -21.59 -10.89 23.65
CA LEU A 18 -20.63 -11.77 22.95
C LEU A 18 -19.39 -11.91 23.83
N GLN A 19 -19.16 -13.13 24.36
CA GLN A 19 -17.94 -13.42 25.10
C GLN A 19 -16.84 -13.77 24.08
N ASN A 20 -15.78 -12.95 24.03
CA ASN A 20 -14.60 -13.14 23.18
C ASN A 20 -14.95 -13.33 21.69
N PRO A 21 -15.51 -12.31 21.02
CA PRO A 21 -15.75 -12.39 19.59
C PRO A 21 -14.43 -12.68 18.86
N LYS A 22 -14.49 -13.53 17.84
CA LYS A 22 -13.37 -13.79 16.93
C LYS A 22 -13.70 -13.20 15.58
N PHE A 23 -12.75 -12.46 15.02
CA PHE A 23 -12.92 -11.76 13.76
C PHE A 23 -12.13 -12.43 12.65
N VAL A 24 -12.59 -12.17 11.43
CA VAL A 24 -11.90 -12.50 10.18
C VAL A 24 -11.68 -11.21 9.43
N LEU A 25 -10.49 -11.04 8.87
CA LEU A 25 -10.15 -9.93 8.00
C LEU A 25 -9.75 -10.46 6.63
N ASP A 26 -10.57 -10.21 5.63
CA ASP A 26 -10.25 -10.48 4.24
C ASP A 26 -9.73 -9.20 3.56
N ILE A 27 -8.77 -9.32 2.67
CA ILE A 27 -8.20 -8.21 1.90
C ILE A 27 -8.58 -8.35 0.43
N ILE A 28 -8.92 -7.24 -0.21
CA ILE A 28 -9.08 -7.12 -1.66
C ILE A 28 -8.14 -6.01 -2.13
N LYS A 29 -7.18 -6.36 -2.95
CA LYS A 29 -6.16 -5.44 -3.46
C LYS A 29 -6.47 -5.02 -4.89
N LYS A 30 -6.60 -3.72 -5.13
CA LYS A 30 -6.95 -3.15 -6.44
C LYS A 30 -6.04 -2.00 -6.83
N ASP A 31 -5.97 -1.73 -8.14
CA ASP A 31 -5.52 -0.46 -8.67
C ASP A 31 -6.49 0.65 -8.24
N ALA A 32 -5.98 1.81 -7.91
CA ALA A 32 -6.78 3.00 -7.62
C ALA A 32 -7.47 3.54 -8.89
N GLU A 33 -6.96 3.15 -10.06
CA GLU A 33 -7.49 3.53 -11.36
C GLU A 33 -8.08 2.31 -12.06
N ARG A 34 -9.08 2.56 -12.90
CA ARG A 34 -9.63 1.53 -13.77
C ARG A 34 -8.76 1.37 -15.02
N ASN A 35 -8.86 0.23 -15.68
CA ASN A 35 -8.19 0.02 -16.97
C ASN A 35 -8.88 0.84 -18.10
N ASN A 36 -8.33 0.76 -19.31
CA ASN A 36 -8.87 1.47 -20.49
C ASN A 36 -10.29 1.03 -20.90
N GLU A 37 -10.75 -0.10 -20.37
CA GLU A 37 -12.11 -0.64 -20.59
C GLU A 37 -13.05 -0.33 -19.42
N ASP A 38 -12.67 0.59 -18.55
CA ASP A 38 -13.39 0.99 -17.32
C ASP A 38 -13.63 -0.18 -16.34
N GLN A 39 -12.74 -1.17 -16.33
CA GLN A 39 -12.80 -2.32 -15.43
C GLN A 39 -11.87 -2.15 -14.23
N GLU A 40 -12.28 -2.74 -13.10
CA GLU A 40 -11.43 -2.83 -11.92
C GLU A 40 -10.24 -3.77 -12.18
N VAL A 41 -9.05 -3.34 -11.74
CA VAL A 41 -7.82 -4.13 -11.85
C VAL A 41 -7.44 -4.65 -10.47
N PHE A 42 -7.42 -5.98 -10.31
CA PHE A 42 -7.01 -6.64 -9.08
C PHE A 42 -5.51 -6.92 -9.11
N LEU A 43 -4.84 -6.72 -7.97
CA LEU A 43 -3.39 -6.80 -7.87
C LEU A 43 -2.97 -8.04 -7.07
N LYS A 44 -2.42 -9.03 -7.78
CA LYS A 44 -1.85 -10.25 -7.21
C LYS A 44 -0.44 -10.06 -6.70
N ASP A 45 0.09 -11.02 -5.95
CA ASP A 45 1.47 -11.09 -5.46
C ASP A 45 1.86 -9.88 -4.58
N VAL A 46 0.86 -9.24 -3.94
CA VAL A 46 1.05 -8.17 -2.96
C VAL A 46 1.09 -8.78 -1.57
N GLU A 47 2.14 -8.48 -0.80
CA GLU A 47 2.33 -9.04 0.53
C GLU A 47 1.91 -8.05 1.61
N PHE A 48 1.15 -8.56 2.58
CA PHE A 48 0.73 -7.84 3.77
C PHE A 48 1.17 -8.56 5.04
N LYS A 49 1.64 -7.77 6.00
CA LYS A 49 1.95 -8.21 7.37
C LYS A 49 0.91 -7.62 8.32
N LEU A 50 0.26 -8.48 9.12
CA LEU A 50 -0.65 -8.10 10.18
C LEU A 50 0.03 -8.30 11.54
N GLU A 51 0.01 -7.27 12.38
CA GLU A 51 0.58 -7.25 13.73
C GLU A 51 -0.47 -6.79 14.72
N LYS A 52 -0.60 -7.45 15.88
CA LYS A 52 -1.42 -6.94 16.98
C LYS A 52 -0.62 -5.92 17.77
N LEU A 53 -1.26 -4.82 18.15
CA LEU A 53 -0.65 -3.79 18.98
C LEU A 53 -1.01 -4.02 20.47
N LYS A 54 -0.11 -3.68 21.37
CA LYS A 54 -0.40 -3.66 22.80
C LYS A 54 -1.44 -2.58 23.07
N ALA A 55 -2.31 -2.83 24.03
CA ALA A 55 -3.18 -1.77 24.51
C ALA A 55 -2.32 -0.62 25.03
N GLU A 56 -2.61 0.59 24.57
CA GLU A 56 -1.90 1.79 25.04
C GLU A 56 -2.10 1.92 26.56
N THR A 57 -1.01 2.11 27.25
CA THR A 57 -1.03 2.35 28.71
C THR A 57 -1.02 3.85 29.04
N THR A 58 -0.65 4.69 28.08
CA THR A 58 -0.52 6.16 28.25
C THR A 58 -0.85 6.85 26.94
N GLU A 59 -1.66 7.90 27.00
CA GLU A 59 -2.00 8.73 25.85
C GLU A 59 -0.74 9.42 25.30
N GLY A 60 -0.50 9.27 23.98
CA GLY A 60 0.64 9.89 23.29
C GLY A 60 1.89 9.00 23.17
N GLU A 61 1.91 7.82 23.77
CA GLU A 61 3.00 6.86 23.55
C GLU A 61 2.88 6.18 22.17
N PRO A 62 4.00 5.86 21.50
CA PRO A 62 3.97 5.16 20.23
C PRO A 62 3.41 3.76 20.40
N GLN A 63 2.53 3.36 19.49
CA GLN A 63 1.92 2.03 19.49
C GLN A 63 2.98 0.93 19.33
N VAL A 64 3.08 0.04 20.31
CA VAL A 64 4.06 -1.04 20.36
C VAL A 64 3.42 -2.35 19.92
N VAL A 65 4.12 -3.12 19.08
CA VAL A 65 3.68 -4.45 18.65
C VAL A 65 3.68 -5.42 19.82
N ASP A 66 2.60 -6.19 19.97
CA ASP A 66 2.55 -7.30 20.89
C ASP A 66 3.21 -8.55 20.27
N THR A 67 4.51 -8.67 20.46
CA THR A 67 5.30 -9.79 19.95
C THR A 67 4.96 -11.14 20.57
N SER A 68 4.16 -11.17 21.64
CA SER A 68 3.71 -12.40 22.31
C SER A 68 2.34 -12.88 21.84
N TYR A 69 1.62 -12.07 21.05
CA TYR A 69 0.31 -12.46 20.54
C TYR A 69 0.39 -13.62 19.57
N VAL A 70 -0.39 -14.65 19.80
CA VAL A 70 -0.42 -15.86 18.97
C VAL A 70 -1.59 -15.78 18.00
N PHE A 71 -1.30 -15.69 16.71
CA PHE A 71 -2.30 -15.73 15.63
C PHE A 71 -2.78 -17.16 15.39
N ASP A 72 -1.84 -18.10 15.32
CA ASP A 72 -2.07 -19.54 15.15
C ASP A 72 -0.86 -20.33 15.68
N SER A 73 -0.81 -21.65 15.42
CA SER A 73 0.28 -22.53 15.88
C SER A 73 1.67 -22.21 15.33
N GLU A 74 1.74 -21.47 14.23
CA GLU A 74 2.98 -21.16 13.49
C GLU A 74 3.35 -19.68 13.57
N HIS A 75 2.37 -18.79 13.87
CA HIS A 75 2.57 -17.35 13.80
C HIS A 75 2.36 -16.67 15.18
N THR A 76 3.46 -16.12 15.70
CA THR A 76 3.49 -15.32 16.93
C THR A 76 4.01 -13.91 16.62
N GLY A 77 3.34 -12.89 17.17
CA GLY A 77 3.68 -11.47 17.00
C GLY A 77 3.22 -10.89 15.68
N SER A 78 3.30 -11.63 14.58
CA SER A 78 2.83 -11.20 13.27
C SER A 78 2.46 -12.39 12.39
N ILE A 79 1.60 -12.14 11.41
CA ILE A 79 1.27 -13.08 10.34
C ILE A 79 1.36 -12.35 8.99
N THR A 80 1.94 -13.03 8.00
CA THR A 80 2.12 -12.49 6.65
C THR A 80 1.31 -13.30 5.64
N ALA A 81 0.71 -12.61 4.67
CA ALA A 81 -0.04 -13.23 3.59
C ALA A 81 0.13 -12.48 2.29
N THR A 82 -0.03 -13.19 1.17
CA THR A 82 0.12 -12.65 -0.18
C THR A 82 -1.21 -12.77 -0.93
N THR A 83 -1.56 -11.74 -1.72
CA THR A 83 -2.76 -11.77 -2.55
C THR A 83 -2.66 -12.82 -3.65
N ASP A 84 -3.74 -13.55 -3.86
CA ASP A 84 -3.89 -14.55 -4.92
C ASP A 84 -4.05 -13.94 -6.32
N GLY A 85 -4.36 -14.78 -7.32
CA GLY A 85 -4.58 -14.36 -8.70
C GLY A 85 -5.71 -13.35 -8.91
N ASP A 86 -6.67 -13.33 -7.98
CA ASP A 86 -7.82 -12.41 -7.96
C ASP A 86 -7.56 -11.18 -7.09
N GLY A 87 -6.33 -10.98 -6.62
CA GLY A 87 -5.95 -9.88 -5.74
C GLY A 87 -6.53 -9.98 -4.32
N LYS A 88 -6.78 -11.20 -3.82
CA LYS A 88 -7.44 -11.42 -2.53
C LYS A 88 -6.56 -12.15 -1.54
N ILE A 89 -6.74 -11.82 -0.27
CA ILE A 89 -6.33 -12.64 0.89
C ILE A 89 -7.63 -13.00 1.61
N THR A 90 -8.01 -14.27 1.58
CA THR A 90 -9.24 -14.75 2.20
C THR A 90 -8.95 -15.86 3.20
N LYS A 91 -9.58 -15.80 4.39
CA LYS A 91 -9.49 -16.81 5.44
C LYS A 91 -8.05 -17.10 5.95
N VAL A 92 -7.14 -16.14 5.81
CA VAL A 92 -5.79 -16.21 6.39
C VAL A 92 -5.76 -15.48 7.73
N PHE A 93 -6.23 -14.24 7.78
CA PHE A 93 -6.31 -13.45 9.00
C PHE A 93 -7.59 -13.81 9.76
N THR A 94 -7.55 -14.91 10.50
CA THR A 94 -8.70 -15.48 11.20
C THR A 94 -8.47 -15.55 12.71
N ASN A 95 -9.53 -15.84 13.47
CA ASN A 95 -9.49 -15.95 14.93
C ASN A 95 -8.94 -14.71 15.64
N LEU A 96 -9.01 -13.54 15.01
CA LEU A 96 -8.53 -12.30 15.57
C LEU A 96 -9.36 -11.92 16.80
N GLU A 97 -8.69 -11.59 17.89
CA GLU A 97 -9.31 -11.15 19.14
C GLU A 97 -9.62 -9.65 19.08
N PRO A 98 -10.50 -9.15 19.94
CA PRO A 98 -10.63 -7.70 20.13
C PRO A 98 -9.27 -7.06 20.44
N GLY A 99 -9.06 -5.87 19.90
CA GLY A 99 -7.83 -5.10 20.02
C GLY A 99 -7.48 -4.35 18.75
N THR A 100 -6.36 -3.65 18.78
CA THR A 100 -5.85 -2.85 17.67
C THR A 100 -4.80 -3.63 16.90
N TYR A 101 -4.90 -3.58 15.58
CA TYR A 101 -4.01 -4.25 14.65
C TYR A 101 -3.42 -3.24 13.66
N ARG A 102 -2.20 -3.51 13.21
CA ARG A 102 -1.52 -2.77 12.16
C ARG A 102 -1.32 -3.66 10.95
N LEU A 103 -1.89 -3.28 9.82
CA LEU A 103 -1.72 -3.93 8.53
C LEU A 103 -0.72 -3.13 7.70
N THR A 104 0.43 -3.72 7.39
CA THR A 104 1.50 -3.10 6.61
C THR A 104 1.65 -3.82 5.28
N GLU A 105 1.64 -3.10 4.17
CA GLU A 105 2.03 -3.65 2.87
C GLU A 105 3.55 -3.74 2.81
N THR A 106 4.11 -4.95 2.73
CA THR A 106 5.55 -5.21 2.75
C THR A 106 6.13 -5.40 1.35
N LYS A 107 5.26 -5.76 0.37
CA LYS A 107 5.62 -5.89 -1.03
C LYS A 107 4.45 -5.46 -1.92
N ALA A 108 4.69 -4.50 -2.80
CA ALA A 108 3.71 -4.06 -3.80
C ALA A 108 3.73 -4.96 -5.05
N HIS A 109 2.65 -4.91 -5.85
CA HIS A 109 2.66 -5.47 -7.21
C HIS A 109 3.68 -4.72 -8.07
N PRO A 110 4.41 -5.41 -9.00
CA PRO A 110 5.35 -4.74 -9.90
C PRO A 110 4.72 -3.56 -10.64
N GLY A 111 5.39 -2.40 -10.62
CA GLY A 111 4.90 -1.16 -11.23
C GLY A 111 3.97 -0.33 -10.34
N TYR A 112 3.80 -0.71 -9.07
CA TYR A 112 3.00 0.03 -8.08
C TYR A 112 3.83 0.49 -6.90
N ASN A 113 3.40 1.59 -6.28
CA ASN A 113 3.99 2.08 -5.04
C ASN A 113 3.43 1.31 -3.85
N LEU A 114 4.24 1.12 -2.82
CA LEU A 114 3.76 0.68 -1.49
C LEU A 114 2.80 1.71 -0.90
N LEU A 115 1.94 1.28 0.01
CA LEU A 115 1.17 2.19 0.85
C LEU A 115 2.12 3.10 1.63
N ALA A 116 1.81 4.40 1.65
CA ALA A 116 2.62 5.39 2.35
C ALA A 116 2.58 5.23 3.87
N GLN A 117 1.48 4.69 4.40
CA GLN A 117 1.26 4.45 5.82
C GLN A 117 0.58 3.09 6.02
N PRO A 118 0.87 2.40 7.13
CA PRO A 118 0.11 1.22 7.54
C PRO A 118 -1.35 1.59 7.82
N ILE A 119 -2.23 0.62 7.68
CA ILE A 119 -3.66 0.74 8.01
C ILE A 119 -3.87 0.25 9.44
N VAL A 120 -4.56 1.04 10.26
CA VAL A 120 -4.91 0.67 11.64
C VAL A 120 -6.33 0.12 11.68
N ILE A 121 -6.49 -1.07 12.25
CA ILE A 121 -7.76 -1.78 12.35
C ILE A 121 -8.04 -2.06 13.82
N GLU A 122 -9.22 -1.68 14.29
CA GLU A 122 -9.65 -1.94 15.66
C GLU A 122 -10.87 -2.85 15.68
N PHE A 123 -10.79 -3.93 16.44
CA PHE A 123 -11.90 -4.82 16.76
C PHE A 123 -12.29 -4.66 18.21
N THR A 124 -13.58 -4.40 18.48
CA THR A 124 -14.08 -4.17 19.83
C THR A 124 -14.71 -5.43 20.43
N GLN A 125 -14.79 -5.50 21.77
CA GLN A 125 -15.52 -6.55 22.48
C GLN A 125 -17.02 -6.62 22.12
N GLY A 126 -17.56 -5.53 21.57
CA GLY A 126 -18.97 -5.47 21.10
C GLY A 126 -19.16 -6.00 19.69
N GLY A 127 -18.14 -6.57 19.04
CA GLY A 127 -18.24 -7.12 17.70
C GLY A 127 -18.13 -6.08 16.58
N LYS A 128 -17.71 -4.85 16.89
CA LYS A 128 -17.54 -3.77 15.90
C LYS A 128 -16.11 -3.69 15.37
N CYS A 129 -15.98 -3.24 14.14
CA CYS A 129 -14.70 -2.97 13.47
C CYS A 129 -14.59 -1.50 13.08
N SER A 130 -13.43 -0.89 13.30
CA SER A 130 -13.07 0.40 12.72
C SER A 130 -11.77 0.28 11.92
N ILE A 131 -11.63 1.10 10.86
CA ILE A 131 -10.45 1.18 10.02
C ILE A 131 -10.03 2.64 9.98
N ASP A 132 -8.79 2.94 10.37
CA ASP A 132 -8.25 4.30 10.51
C ASP A 132 -9.19 5.23 11.28
N GLY A 133 -9.79 4.70 12.37
CA GLY A 133 -10.73 5.42 13.24
C GLY A 133 -12.15 5.55 12.67
N GLN A 134 -12.43 5.08 11.46
CA GLN A 134 -13.78 5.09 10.87
C GLN A 134 -14.51 3.79 11.17
N LEU A 135 -15.64 3.87 11.86
CA LEU A 135 -16.47 2.71 12.16
C LEU A 135 -17.05 2.12 10.87
N ILE A 136 -16.83 0.82 10.67
CA ILE A 136 -17.46 0.06 9.61
C ILE A 136 -18.88 -0.31 10.06
N PRO A 137 -19.93 0.03 9.27
CA PRO A 137 -21.29 -0.35 9.61
C PRO A 137 -21.43 -1.86 9.78
N ASP A 138 -22.25 -2.28 10.74
CA ASP A 138 -22.46 -3.67 11.16
C ASP A 138 -22.51 -4.65 9.98
N LYS A 139 -21.39 -5.27 9.73
CA LYS A 139 -21.29 -6.53 9.00
C LYS A 139 -20.74 -7.54 9.97
N GLU A 140 -21.25 -8.75 9.88
CA GLU A 140 -20.87 -9.92 10.68
C GLU A 140 -19.36 -9.95 11.01
N LEU A 141 -18.92 -10.84 11.88
CA LEU A 141 -17.53 -10.97 12.34
C LEU A 141 -16.47 -11.16 11.22
N THR A 142 -16.92 -11.14 9.94
CA THR A 142 -16.08 -11.16 8.75
C THR A 142 -16.06 -9.78 8.12
N ASN A 143 -14.88 -9.17 8.08
CA ASN A 143 -14.66 -7.83 7.52
C ASN A 143 -13.81 -7.95 6.25
N SER A 144 -14.24 -7.33 5.17
CA SER A 144 -13.50 -7.24 3.92
C SER A 144 -12.99 -5.83 3.71
N LEU A 145 -11.68 -5.68 3.65
CA LEU A 145 -10.98 -4.42 3.44
C LEU A 145 -10.49 -4.32 1.99
N THR A 146 -10.97 -3.30 1.27
CA THR A 146 -10.41 -2.97 -0.06
C THR A 146 -9.24 -2.00 0.11
N VAL A 147 -8.07 -2.39 -0.40
CA VAL A 147 -6.84 -1.60 -0.36
C VAL A 147 -6.46 -1.20 -1.78
N LEU A 148 -6.25 0.09 -2.00
CA LEU A 148 -5.94 0.66 -3.31
C LEU A 148 -4.47 1.05 -3.42
N ASN A 149 -3.81 0.70 -4.53
CA ASN A 149 -2.48 1.21 -4.89
C ASN A 149 -2.53 2.02 -6.18
N ARG A 150 -1.59 2.94 -6.32
CA ARG A 150 -1.37 3.71 -7.54
C ARG A 150 -0.11 3.21 -8.23
N LYS A 151 -0.14 3.23 -9.56
CA LYS A 151 1.03 2.96 -10.39
C LYS A 151 2.16 3.93 -10.08
N THR A 152 3.37 3.42 -10.12
CA THR A 152 4.57 4.27 -10.13
C THR A 152 4.56 5.09 -11.42
N PRO A 153 4.68 6.43 -11.36
CA PRO A 153 4.77 7.24 -12.56
C PRO A 153 5.94 6.78 -13.43
N GLU A 154 5.68 6.48 -14.70
CA GLU A 154 6.77 6.28 -15.66
C GLU A 154 7.50 7.61 -15.86
N LEU A 155 8.80 7.62 -15.62
CA LEU A 155 9.62 8.78 -15.97
C LEU A 155 9.58 8.92 -17.49
N PRO A 156 9.35 10.12 -18.03
CA PRO A 156 9.48 10.35 -19.46
C PRO A 156 10.86 9.84 -19.92
N HIS A 157 10.88 8.98 -20.93
CA HIS A 157 12.12 8.57 -21.58
C HIS A 157 12.75 9.80 -22.29
N THR A 158 13.34 10.68 -21.50
CA THR A 158 14.13 11.80 -22.03
C THR A 158 15.51 11.26 -22.38
N GLY A 159 15.66 10.73 -23.60
CA GLY A 159 17.02 10.46 -24.00
C GLY A 159 17.36 9.41 -25.03
N ALA A 160 16.39 8.72 -25.66
CA ALA A 160 16.77 7.69 -26.65
C ALA A 160 16.58 8.11 -28.11
N ASP A 161 15.70 9.10 -28.44
CA ASP A 161 15.36 9.46 -29.81
C ASP A 161 15.53 10.95 -30.16
N ALA A 162 16.17 11.74 -29.33
CA ALA A 162 16.64 13.04 -29.77
C ALA A 162 17.82 12.82 -30.75
N PRO A 163 17.72 13.15 -32.03
CA PRO A 163 18.91 13.22 -32.91
C PRO A 163 19.94 14.06 -32.16
N SER A 164 21.09 13.47 -31.91
CA SER A 164 22.10 14.06 -31.03
C SER A 164 22.28 15.54 -31.45
N LEU A 165 21.88 16.44 -30.58
CA LEU A 165 22.04 17.90 -30.77
C LEU A 165 23.49 18.26 -31.13
N TRP A 166 24.42 17.38 -30.82
CA TRP A 166 25.83 17.42 -31.21
C TRP A 166 26.02 17.38 -32.74
N LEU A 167 25.18 16.66 -33.50
CA LEU A 167 25.22 16.63 -34.97
C LEU A 167 24.72 17.94 -35.56
N LEU A 168 23.77 18.64 -34.92
CA LEU A 168 23.24 19.92 -35.38
C LEU A 168 24.16 21.10 -35.03
N ILE A 169 24.93 21.03 -33.96
CA ILE A 169 25.82 22.11 -33.49
C ILE A 169 27.27 21.86 -33.93
N GLY A 170 27.72 20.60 -33.92
CA GLY A 170 29.09 20.23 -34.26
C GLY A 170 29.44 20.37 -35.76
N MET A 171 28.54 19.98 -36.67
CA MET A 171 28.76 20.08 -38.10
C MET A 171 28.88 21.52 -38.61
N PRO A 172 28.01 22.48 -38.25
CA PRO A 172 28.18 23.89 -38.71
C PRO A 172 29.49 24.52 -38.24
N LEU A 173 29.96 24.19 -37.02
CA LEU A 173 31.22 24.70 -36.47
C LEU A 173 32.45 24.12 -37.20
N ALA A 174 32.43 22.86 -37.58
CA ALA A 174 33.50 22.22 -38.31
C ALA A 174 33.62 22.79 -39.73
N VAL A 175 32.51 23.02 -40.41
CA VAL A 175 32.49 23.63 -41.75
C VAL A 175 32.93 25.10 -41.70
N ALA A 176 32.47 25.88 -40.70
CA ALA A 176 32.92 27.26 -40.51
C ALA A 176 34.44 27.35 -40.21
N GLY A 177 34.97 26.41 -39.38
CA GLY A 177 36.40 26.32 -39.10
C GLY A 177 37.24 26.01 -40.32
N LEU A 178 36.78 25.12 -41.21
CA LEU A 178 37.46 24.77 -42.46
C LEU A 178 37.47 25.93 -43.46
N LEU A 179 36.37 26.66 -43.59
CA LEU A 179 36.27 27.85 -44.43
C LEU A 179 37.20 28.98 -43.95
N ILE A 180 37.30 29.21 -42.66
CA ILE A 180 38.20 30.22 -42.09
C ILE A 180 39.67 29.82 -42.32
N PHE A 181 39.99 28.55 -42.20
CA PHE A 181 41.35 28.04 -42.44
C PHE A 181 41.76 28.17 -43.89
N THR A 182 40.91 27.81 -44.85
CA THR A 182 41.18 27.94 -46.29
C THR A 182 41.29 29.41 -46.72
N PHE A 183 40.46 30.32 -46.18
CA PHE A 183 40.53 31.74 -46.45
C PHE A 183 41.81 32.39 -45.91
N ARG A 184 42.29 31.99 -44.76
CA ARG A 184 43.60 32.43 -44.18
C ARG A 184 44.77 31.86 -44.92
N TYR A 185 44.71 30.62 -45.39
CA TYR A 185 45.77 29.98 -46.14
C TYR A 185 45.97 30.67 -47.51
N ASN A 186 44.92 30.93 -48.27
CA ASN A 186 44.98 31.63 -49.56
C ASN A 186 45.46 33.08 -49.44
N ARG A 187 45.19 33.76 -48.33
CA ARG A 187 45.63 35.16 -48.13
C ARG A 187 47.14 35.27 -47.85
N LYS A 188 47.78 34.21 -47.37
CA LYS A 188 49.25 34.18 -47.16
C LYS A 188 50.04 33.82 -48.42
N GLY A 189 49.42 33.20 -49.45
CA GLY A 189 50.07 32.83 -50.71
C GLY A 189 50.13 33.96 -51.76
N GLY A 190 49.48 35.12 -51.52
CA GLY A 190 49.40 36.21 -52.47
C GLY A 190 50.41 37.37 -52.34
N ARG A 191 51.46 37.20 -51.53
CA ARG A 191 52.56 38.19 -51.43
C ARG A 191 53.90 37.59 -51.78
N ARG A 192 54.08 37.34 -53.07
CA ARG A 192 55.41 37.29 -53.74
C ARG A 192 55.24 37.82 -55.16
N HIS A 193 55.46 39.07 -55.33
CA HIS A 193 56.20 39.75 -56.36
C HIS A 193 56.27 41.22 -56.01
#